data_b6598f26a7b99b506a17acf84ce38ae2
#
_entry.id   b6598f26a7b99b506a17acf84ce38ae2
#
_cell.length_a   1.000
_cell.length_b   1.000
_cell.length_c   1.000
_cell.angle_alpha   90.00
_cell.angle_beta   90.00
_cell.angle_gamma   90.00
#
_symmetry.space_group_name_H-M   'P 1'
#
loop_
_entity.id
_entity.type
_entity.pdbx_description
1 polymer ?
#
loop_
_entity_poly.entity_id
_entity_poly.type
_entity_poly.pdbx_seq_one_letter_code
_entity_poly.pdbx_strand_id
1 'polypeptide(L)'
;MSKIRKQEALDYHSQGREGKIEVVPTKPYSSQRDLSLAYSPGVAEPCLKIAENKEDAYKYTAKGNLVAVISNGTAVLGLGDIGPEASKPVMEGKGLLFKIFADIDVFDIEVDATDVDAFVNTVKAIAPTFGGINLEDIKAPECFEIEQRLKEELKIPIMHDDQHGTAIISGAGLINACYLAKKKIENLKIVVNGAGASAVSCAKLYLALGAKRSEEHTSE
;
A
#
# COMPACT_ATOMS: atom_id res chain seq x y z
N MET A 1 13.97 -15.96 17.29
CA MET A 1 12.52 -15.87 16.98
C MET A 1 11.91 -17.24 17.18
N SER A 2 10.81 -17.36 17.94
CA SER A 2 10.08 -18.62 18.08
C SER A 2 9.50 -19.01 16.71
N LYS A 3 9.60 -20.30 16.36
CA LYS A 3 9.08 -20.81 15.09
C LYS A 3 7.55 -20.89 15.21
N ILE A 4 6.84 -20.00 14.50
CA ILE A 4 5.36 -20.01 14.44
C ILE A 4 4.90 -21.34 13.83
N ARG A 5 3.98 -22.04 14.48
CA ARG A 5 3.39 -23.27 13.97
C ARG A 5 2.26 -22.96 12.99
N LYS A 6 2.11 -23.78 11.96
CA LYS A 6 1.06 -23.60 10.94
C LYS A 6 -0.34 -23.46 11.57
N GLN A 7 -0.67 -24.32 12.53
CA GLN A 7 -1.98 -24.27 13.19
C GLN A 7 -2.19 -22.99 13.98
N GLU A 8 -1.18 -22.50 14.68
CA GLU A 8 -1.22 -21.22 15.42
C GLU A 8 -1.54 -20.04 14.49
N ALA A 9 -0.96 -20.02 13.28
CA ALA A 9 -1.26 -18.99 12.28
C ALA A 9 -2.70 -19.11 11.75
N LEU A 10 -3.20 -20.32 11.49
CA LEU A 10 -4.58 -20.54 11.06
C LEU A 10 -5.59 -20.13 12.16
N ASP A 11 -5.33 -20.53 13.40
CA ASP A 11 -6.15 -20.20 14.56
C ASP A 11 -6.24 -18.69 14.78
N TYR A 12 -5.11 -17.97 14.62
CA TYR A 12 -5.09 -16.52 14.72
C TYR A 12 -6.03 -15.82 13.74
N HIS A 13 -6.21 -16.37 12.52
CA HIS A 13 -7.06 -15.77 11.49
C HIS A 13 -8.53 -16.20 11.56
N SER A 14 -8.83 -17.32 12.20
CA SER A 14 -10.17 -17.93 12.18
C SER A 14 -10.89 -17.93 13.53
N GLN A 15 -10.17 -17.77 14.67
CA GLN A 15 -10.79 -17.80 15.99
C GLN A 15 -11.37 -16.44 16.37
N GLY A 16 -12.52 -16.44 17.03
CA GLY A 16 -13.25 -15.23 17.40
C GLY A 16 -13.94 -14.61 16.19
N ARG A 17 -13.70 -13.32 15.95
CA ARG A 17 -14.10 -12.67 14.69
C ARG A 17 -13.06 -12.97 13.62
N GLU A 18 -13.51 -13.52 12.51
CA GLU A 18 -12.65 -13.90 11.38
C GLU A 18 -12.01 -12.69 10.71
N GLY A 19 -10.80 -12.86 10.17
CA GLY A 19 -10.03 -11.78 9.56
C GLY A 19 -9.32 -10.87 10.59
N LYS A 20 -8.81 -9.74 10.14
CA LYS A 20 -8.00 -8.80 10.96
C LYS A 20 -8.52 -7.38 11.00
N ILE A 21 -9.55 -7.07 10.22
CA ILE A 21 -10.13 -5.73 10.12
C ILE A 21 -11.64 -5.77 10.39
N GLU A 22 -12.17 -4.65 10.83
CA GLU A 22 -13.60 -4.40 10.91
C GLU A 22 -13.91 -2.94 10.58
N VAL A 23 -15.12 -2.68 10.11
CA VAL A 23 -15.62 -1.33 9.88
C VAL A 23 -16.61 -0.99 10.99
N VAL A 24 -16.33 0.07 11.73
CA VAL A 24 -17.17 0.53 12.85
C VAL A 24 -17.59 1.99 12.64
N PRO A 25 -18.80 2.37 13.04
CA PRO A 25 -19.25 3.75 13.01
C PRO A 25 -18.40 4.64 13.91
N THR A 26 -18.09 5.87 13.45
CA THR A 26 -17.33 6.87 14.23
C THR A 26 -18.25 7.95 14.82
N LYS A 27 -19.53 7.96 14.49
CA LYS A 27 -20.53 8.93 14.94
C LYS A 27 -21.55 8.26 15.85
N PRO A 28 -22.20 9.02 16.77
CA PRO A 28 -23.33 8.50 17.57
C PRO A 28 -24.45 7.99 16.66
N TYR A 29 -25.08 6.89 17.09
CA TYR A 29 -26.20 6.25 16.36
C TYR A 29 -27.28 5.70 17.30
N SER A 30 -27.35 6.20 18.53
CA SER A 30 -28.26 5.68 19.56
C SER A 30 -29.63 6.35 19.59
N SER A 31 -29.81 7.50 18.89
CA SER A 31 -31.06 8.23 18.86
C SER A 31 -31.60 8.42 17.45
N GLN A 32 -32.93 8.65 17.34
CA GLN A 32 -33.57 9.00 16.07
C GLN A 32 -32.96 10.28 15.46
N ARG A 33 -32.53 11.21 16.31
CA ARG A 33 -31.85 12.42 15.87
C ARG A 33 -30.48 12.09 15.23
N ASP A 34 -29.69 11.21 15.86
CA ASP A 34 -28.40 10.78 15.31
C ASP A 34 -28.58 10.15 13.94
N LEU A 35 -29.54 9.25 13.80
CA LEU A 35 -29.85 8.60 12.53
C LEU A 35 -30.29 9.61 11.46
N SER A 36 -31.09 10.60 11.83
CA SER A 36 -31.51 11.67 10.91
C SER A 36 -30.35 12.57 10.47
N LEU A 37 -29.36 12.79 11.30
CA LEU A 37 -28.13 13.50 10.95
C LEU A 37 -27.18 12.64 10.09
N ALA A 38 -27.07 11.36 10.44
CA ALA A 38 -26.14 10.43 9.76
C ALA A 38 -26.62 10.04 8.36
N TYR A 39 -27.92 10.01 8.13
CA TYR A 39 -28.51 9.59 6.85
C TYR A 39 -29.57 10.60 6.38
N SER A 40 -30.83 10.27 6.34
CA SER A 40 -31.87 11.15 5.77
C SER A 40 -32.63 11.87 6.90
N PRO A 41 -32.82 13.21 6.83
CA PRO A 41 -32.48 14.15 5.73
C PRO A 41 -31.08 14.79 5.85
N GLY A 42 -30.38 14.71 6.98
CA GLY A 42 -29.20 15.49 7.33
C GLY A 42 -28.02 15.30 6.38
N VAL A 43 -27.88 14.12 5.77
CA VAL A 43 -26.79 13.78 4.83
C VAL A 43 -26.82 14.64 3.55
N ALA A 44 -27.94 15.27 3.23
CA ALA A 44 -28.04 16.13 2.05
C ALA A 44 -27.07 17.33 2.10
N GLU A 45 -26.89 17.92 3.27
CA GLU A 45 -26.03 19.10 3.43
C GLU A 45 -24.55 18.85 3.07
N PRO A 46 -23.86 17.85 3.64
CA PRO A 46 -22.50 17.54 3.21
C PRO A 46 -22.44 17.11 1.75
N CYS A 47 -23.42 16.41 1.20
CA CYS A 47 -23.46 16.07 -0.22
C CYS A 47 -23.46 17.32 -1.12
N LEU A 48 -24.28 18.32 -0.80
CA LEU A 48 -24.33 19.58 -1.53
C LEU A 48 -22.99 20.34 -1.43
N LYS A 49 -22.37 20.37 -0.26
CA LYS A 49 -21.06 21.01 -0.08
C LYS A 49 -19.97 20.34 -0.92
N ILE A 50 -19.94 19.02 -0.95
CA ILE A 50 -18.99 18.27 -1.78
C ILE A 50 -19.28 18.47 -3.27
N ALA A 51 -20.54 18.58 -3.67
CA ALA A 51 -20.91 18.87 -5.05
C ALA A 51 -20.44 20.27 -5.50
N GLU A 52 -20.50 21.27 -4.60
CA GLU A 52 -19.97 22.61 -4.82
C GLU A 52 -18.43 22.63 -4.89
N ASN A 53 -17.78 21.90 -3.98
CA ASN A 53 -16.33 21.82 -3.88
C ASN A 53 -15.88 20.39 -3.50
N LYS A 54 -15.27 19.68 -4.46
CA LYS A 54 -14.84 18.28 -4.28
C LYS A 54 -13.84 18.07 -3.14
N GLU A 55 -13.04 19.08 -2.80
CA GLU A 55 -12.09 19.01 -1.69
C GLU A 55 -12.79 18.88 -0.34
N ASP A 56 -14.03 19.30 -0.22
CA ASP A 56 -14.81 19.11 1.00
C ASP A 56 -15.12 17.65 1.33
N ALA A 57 -14.87 16.72 0.40
CA ALA A 57 -14.90 15.28 0.70
C ALA A 57 -13.90 14.88 1.79
N TYR A 58 -12.73 15.55 1.85
CA TYR A 58 -11.74 15.32 2.93
C TYR A 58 -12.22 15.80 4.30
N LYS A 59 -13.17 16.73 4.34
CA LYS A 59 -13.72 17.27 5.57
C LYS A 59 -14.95 16.49 6.07
N TYR A 60 -15.82 16.08 5.16
CA TYR A 60 -17.13 15.52 5.50
C TYR A 60 -17.22 14.00 5.36
N THR A 61 -16.18 13.35 4.90
CA THR A 61 -16.13 11.87 4.75
C THR A 61 -14.85 11.28 5.37
N ALA A 62 -14.77 9.95 5.39
CA ALA A 62 -13.57 9.23 5.83
C ALA A 62 -12.37 9.39 4.86
N LYS A 63 -12.57 9.96 3.67
CA LYS A 63 -11.54 10.07 2.61
C LYS A 63 -10.21 10.64 3.12
N GLY A 64 -10.25 11.59 4.07
CA GLY A 64 -9.06 12.27 4.59
C GLY A 64 -8.09 11.34 5.35
N ASN A 65 -8.57 10.20 5.83
CA ASN A 65 -7.76 9.22 6.58
C ASN A 65 -7.95 7.79 6.07
N LEU A 66 -8.44 7.59 4.84
CA LEU A 66 -8.73 6.29 4.28
C LEU A 66 -7.81 5.99 3.09
N VAL A 67 -7.00 4.95 3.20
CA VAL A 67 -6.10 4.45 2.15
C VAL A 67 -6.63 3.14 1.60
N ALA A 68 -6.55 2.94 0.28
CA ALA A 68 -6.73 1.63 -0.31
C ALA A 68 -5.40 0.88 -0.34
N VAL A 69 -5.36 -0.35 0.16
CA VAL A 69 -4.29 -1.32 -0.12
C VAL A 69 -4.77 -2.19 -1.26
N ILE A 70 -4.14 -2.10 -2.42
CA ILE A 70 -4.62 -2.74 -3.66
C ILE A 70 -3.60 -3.74 -4.17
N SER A 71 -4.07 -4.97 -4.44
CA SER A 71 -3.27 -6.07 -4.97
C SER A 71 -4.04 -6.85 -6.04
N ASN A 72 -3.31 -7.54 -6.92
CA ASN A 72 -3.86 -8.63 -7.73
C ASN A 72 -3.26 -10.00 -7.36
N GLY A 73 -2.46 -10.06 -6.30
CA GLY A 73 -1.90 -11.30 -5.76
C GLY A 73 -0.88 -12.00 -6.67
N THR A 74 -0.24 -11.25 -7.58
CA THR A 74 0.67 -11.84 -8.59
C THR A 74 2.12 -11.97 -8.10
N ALA A 75 2.49 -11.38 -6.96
CA ALA A 75 3.84 -11.45 -6.38
C ALA A 75 3.83 -11.45 -4.85
N VAL A 76 3.02 -12.30 -4.26
CA VAL A 76 2.91 -12.42 -2.79
C VAL A 76 4.21 -12.98 -2.21
N LEU A 77 4.77 -12.29 -1.21
CA LEU A 77 6.08 -12.57 -0.64
C LEU A 77 6.25 -14.05 -0.22
N GLY A 78 7.18 -14.74 -0.87
CA GLY A 78 7.52 -16.13 -0.60
C GLY A 78 6.53 -17.17 -1.15
N LEU A 79 5.41 -16.73 -1.75
CA LEU A 79 4.38 -17.59 -2.32
C LEU A 79 4.22 -17.43 -3.83
N GLY A 80 4.59 -16.27 -4.38
CA GLY A 80 4.49 -15.96 -5.81
C GLY A 80 3.09 -15.57 -6.25
N ASP A 81 2.69 -16.01 -7.44
CA ASP A 81 1.38 -15.74 -8.01
C ASP A 81 0.35 -16.73 -7.44
N ILE A 82 -0.42 -16.27 -6.46
CA ILE A 82 -1.46 -17.06 -5.78
C ILE A 82 -2.87 -16.52 -5.99
N GLY A 83 -2.99 -15.42 -6.73
CA GLY A 83 -4.26 -14.79 -7.05
C GLY A 83 -4.81 -13.83 -5.98
N PRO A 84 -5.85 -13.07 -6.34
CA PRO A 84 -6.38 -12.00 -5.50
C PRO A 84 -6.96 -12.52 -4.19
N GLU A 85 -7.83 -13.51 -4.18
CA GLU A 85 -8.48 -13.99 -2.94
C GLU A 85 -7.46 -14.54 -1.94
N ALA A 86 -6.46 -15.28 -2.42
CA ALA A 86 -5.44 -15.84 -1.54
C ALA A 86 -4.47 -14.79 -0.99
N SER A 87 -4.35 -13.62 -1.62
CA SER A 87 -3.55 -12.49 -1.15
C SER A 87 -4.23 -11.71 -0.02
N LYS A 88 -5.56 -11.80 0.13
CA LYS A 88 -6.34 -11.02 1.10
C LYS A 88 -5.80 -11.06 2.54
N PRO A 89 -5.38 -12.20 3.12
CA PRO A 89 -4.82 -12.20 4.46
C PRO A 89 -3.57 -11.33 4.62
N VAL A 90 -2.78 -11.17 3.56
CA VAL A 90 -1.60 -10.27 3.55
C VAL A 90 -2.06 -8.81 3.49
N MET A 91 -3.05 -8.50 2.65
CA MET A 91 -3.58 -7.14 2.49
C MET A 91 -4.26 -6.63 3.76
N GLU A 92 -5.06 -7.46 4.44
CA GLU A 92 -5.58 -7.15 5.78
C GLU A 92 -4.45 -6.93 6.79
N GLY A 93 -3.36 -7.73 6.71
CA GLY A 93 -2.18 -7.54 7.52
C GLY A 93 -1.52 -6.18 7.28
N LYS A 94 -1.42 -5.76 6.03
CA LYS A 94 -0.93 -4.42 5.66
C LYS A 94 -1.84 -3.33 6.24
N GLY A 95 -3.16 -3.48 6.14
CA GLY A 95 -4.13 -2.56 6.74
C GLY A 95 -3.97 -2.44 8.25
N LEU A 96 -3.75 -3.57 8.96
CA LEU A 96 -3.45 -3.59 10.38
C LEU A 96 -2.18 -2.77 10.70
N LEU A 97 -1.11 -2.90 9.90
CA LEU A 97 0.13 -2.14 10.10
C LEU A 97 -0.09 -0.62 9.88
N PHE A 98 -0.83 -0.22 8.86
CA PHE A 98 -1.21 1.18 8.66
C PHE A 98 -1.93 1.74 9.89
N LYS A 99 -2.87 0.97 10.46
CA LYS A 99 -3.64 1.40 11.63
C LYS A 99 -2.79 1.55 12.89
N ILE A 100 -1.97 0.54 13.23
CA ILE A 100 -1.21 0.55 14.49
C ILE A 100 -0.02 1.51 14.46
N PHE A 101 0.61 1.75 13.30
CA PHE A 101 1.80 2.60 13.20
C PHE A 101 1.51 4.04 12.78
N ALA A 102 0.41 4.29 12.08
CA ALA A 102 0.12 5.62 11.53
C ALA A 102 -1.31 6.11 11.83
N ASP A 103 -2.14 5.30 12.47
CA ASP A 103 -3.57 5.57 12.71
C ASP A 103 -4.35 5.87 11.41
N ILE A 104 -3.95 5.26 10.30
CA ILE A 104 -4.61 5.36 9.01
C ILE A 104 -5.59 4.20 8.85
N ASP A 105 -6.81 4.51 8.45
CA ASP A 105 -7.83 3.52 8.10
C ASP A 105 -7.56 2.94 6.72
N VAL A 106 -7.82 1.64 6.54
CA VAL A 106 -7.56 0.95 5.28
C VAL A 106 -8.74 0.12 4.85
N PHE A 107 -9.06 0.18 3.56
CA PHE A 107 -9.76 -0.90 2.86
C PHE A 107 -8.76 -1.63 1.99
N ASP A 108 -8.67 -2.95 2.16
CA ASP A 108 -7.96 -3.84 1.26
C ASP A 108 -8.88 -4.20 0.08
N ILE A 109 -8.32 -4.10 -1.12
CA ILE A 109 -9.03 -4.31 -2.39
C ILE A 109 -8.23 -5.30 -3.24
N GLU A 110 -8.75 -6.50 -3.37
CA GLU A 110 -8.18 -7.54 -4.20
C GLU A 110 -8.81 -7.47 -5.58
N VAL A 111 -8.01 -7.18 -6.61
CA VAL A 111 -8.46 -6.97 -7.99
C VAL A 111 -8.13 -8.18 -8.85
N ASP A 112 -9.15 -8.86 -9.36
CA ASP A 112 -8.97 -9.95 -10.33
C ASP A 112 -8.71 -9.38 -11.74
N ALA A 113 -7.51 -8.81 -11.89
CA ALA A 113 -7.03 -8.31 -13.18
C ALA A 113 -5.49 -8.43 -13.26
N THR A 114 -5.02 -9.21 -14.21
CA THR A 114 -3.59 -9.34 -14.55
C THR A 114 -3.17 -8.43 -15.71
N ASP A 115 -4.14 -7.98 -16.52
CA ASP A 115 -3.94 -6.99 -17.56
C ASP A 115 -3.76 -5.60 -16.97
N VAL A 116 -2.72 -4.88 -17.38
CA VAL A 116 -2.35 -3.56 -16.85
C VAL A 116 -3.45 -2.53 -17.07
N ASP A 117 -4.07 -2.51 -18.26
CA ASP A 117 -5.14 -1.54 -18.58
C ASP A 117 -6.38 -1.80 -17.72
N ALA A 118 -6.78 -3.06 -17.57
CA ALA A 118 -7.92 -3.45 -16.74
C ALA A 118 -7.66 -3.07 -15.27
N PHE A 119 -6.46 -3.34 -14.75
CA PHE A 119 -6.08 -3.00 -13.38
C PHE A 119 -6.10 -1.48 -13.15
N VAL A 120 -5.40 -0.72 -13.99
CA VAL A 120 -5.33 0.75 -13.90
C VAL A 120 -6.72 1.38 -13.97
N ASN A 121 -7.56 0.94 -14.91
CA ASN A 121 -8.92 1.46 -15.06
C ASN A 121 -9.80 1.14 -13.83
N THR A 122 -9.67 -0.04 -13.23
CA THR A 122 -10.37 -0.41 -12.00
C THR A 122 -9.95 0.49 -10.85
N VAL A 123 -8.66 0.68 -10.64
CA VAL A 123 -8.13 1.53 -9.56
C VAL A 123 -8.59 2.99 -9.73
N LYS A 124 -8.56 3.51 -10.96
CA LYS A 124 -9.07 4.86 -11.26
C LYS A 124 -10.55 5.02 -10.94
N ALA A 125 -11.35 4.01 -11.23
CA ALA A 125 -12.80 4.05 -10.98
C ALA A 125 -13.15 4.12 -9.49
N ILE A 126 -12.35 3.49 -8.62
CA ILE A 126 -12.58 3.49 -7.16
C ILE A 126 -11.81 4.59 -6.41
N ALA A 127 -10.83 5.23 -7.04
CA ALA A 127 -9.98 6.25 -6.43
C ALA A 127 -10.72 7.42 -5.76
N PRO A 128 -11.94 7.85 -6.19
CA PRO A 128 -12.69 8.90 -5.50
C PRO A 128 -12.96 8.62 -4.02
N THR A 129 -13.01 7.35 -3.60
CA THR A 129 -13.24 6.93 -2.21
C THR A 129 -12.07 7.23 -1.28
N PHE A 130 -10.84 7.25 -1.80
CA PHE A 130 -9.61 7.19 -1.00
C PHE A 130 -8.84 8.50 -0.99
N GLY A 131 -8.13 8.76 0.11
CA GLY A 131 -7.15 9.83 0.24
C GLY A 131 -5.77 9.45 -0.27
N GLY A 132 -5.49 8.15 -0.45
CA GLY A 132 -4.25 7.62 -1.00
C GLY A 132 -4.37 6.15 -1.37
N ILE A 133 -3.40 5.64 -2.12
CA ILE A 133 -3.36 4.23 -2.57
C ILE A 133 -1.97 3.66 -2.29
N ASN A 134 -1.94 2.51 -1.63
CA ASN A 134 -0.79 1.63 -1.52
C ASN A 134 -1.01 0.43 -2.45
N LEU A 135 -0.15 0.28 -3.44
CA LEU A 135 -0.09 -0.91 -4.28
C LEU A 135 0.80 -1.95 -3.59
N GLU A 136 0.37 -3.22 -3.58
CA GLU A 136 1.04 -4.29 -2.85
C GLU A 136 1.05 -5.58 -3.66
N ASP A 137 2.16 -6.33 -3.60
CA ASP A 137 2.28 -7.69 -4.15
C ASP A 137 1.90 -7.80 -5.65
N ILE A 138 2.23 -6.78 -6.43
CA ILE A 138 2.07 -6.76 -7.89
C ILE A 138 3.42 -7.08 -8.54
N LYS A 139 3.44 -8.08 -9.42
CA LYS A 139 4.67 -8.55 -10.06
C LYS A 139 5.34 -7.49 -10.94
N ALA A 140 6.66 -7.59 -11.05
CA ALA A 140 7.42 -6.86 -12.04
C ALA A 140 7.41 -7.65 -13.39
N PRO A 141 7.42 -6.96 -14.56
CA PRO A 141 7.59 -5.52 -14.73
C PRO A 141 6.29 -4.69 -14.61
N GLU A 142 5.12 -5.33 -14.57
CA GLU A 142 3.81 -4.68 -14.65
C GLU A 142 3.63 -3.63 -13.54
N CYS A 143 4.14 -3.88 -12.33
CA CYS A 143 4.03 -2.95 -11.20
C CYS A 143 4.65 -1.57 -11.48
N PHE A 144 5.69 -1.48 -12.32
CA PHE A 144 6.32 -0.21 -12.67
C PHE A 144 5.40 0.64 -13.54
N GLU A 145 4.79 0.04 -14.55
CA GLU A 145 3.86 0.72 -15.43
C GLU A 145 2.58 1.12 -14.70
N ILE A 146 2.01 0.21 -13.92
CA ILE A 146 0.79 0.46 -13.12
C ILE A 146 1.01 1.67 -12.21
N GLU A 147 2.09 1.68 -11.43
CA GLU A 147 2.36 2.78 -10.51
C GLU A 147 2.57 4.11 -11.24
N GLN A 148 3.36 4.10 -12.32
CA GLN A 148 3.63 5.30 -13.10
C GLN A 148 2.34 5.90 -13.66
N ARG A 149 1.52 5.10 -14.32
CA ARG A 149 0.25 5.54 -14.92
C ARG A 149 -0.72 6.09 -13.89
N LEU A 150 -0.87 5.40 -12.75
CA LEU A 150 -1.74 5.88 -11.68
C LEU A 150 -1.25 7.21 -11.08
N LYS A 151 0.06 7.41 -10.92
CA LYS A 151 0.64 8.68 -10.48
C LYS A 151 0.41 9.82 -11.47
N GLU A 152 0.43 9.55 -12.76
CA GLU A 152 0.19 10.54 -13.81
C GLU A 152 -1.29 10.91 -13.93
N GLU A 153 -2.19 9.95 -13.71
CA GLU A 153 -3.62 10.09 -13.97
C GLU A 153 -4.46 10.44 -12.74
N LEU A 154 -3.94 10.23 -11.52
CA LEU A 154 -4.63 10.52 -10.26
C LEU A 154 -3.96 11.67 -9.50
N LYS A 155 -4.76 12.39 -8.70
CA LYS A 155 -4.29 13.54 -7.90
C LYS A 155 -4.05 13.19 -6.42
N ILE A 156 -4.25 11.94 -6.02
CA ILE A 156 -3.99 11.45 -4.67
C ILE A 156 -2.63 10.75 -4.62
N PRO A 157 -1.98 10.65 -3.45
CA PRO A 157 -0.73 9.91 -3.29
C PRO A 157 -0.87 8.45 -3.71
N ILE A 158 0.07 7.98 -4.52
CA ILE A 158 0.19 6.58 -4.97
C ILE A 158 1.59 6.08 -4.63
N MET A 159 1.68 4.92 -4.00
CA MET A 159 2.94 4.26 -3.68
C MET A 159 2.82 2.75 -3.91
N HIS A 160 3.86 2.14 -4.49
CA HIS A 160 4.03 0.69 -4.51
C HIS A 160 5.04 0.30 -3.42
N ASP A 161 4.58 -0.38 -2.36
CA ASP A 161 5.39 -0.62 -1.16
C ASP A 161 6.60 -1.52 -1.43
N ASP A 162 6.43 -2.59 -2.22
CA ASP A 162 7.55 -3.48 -2.59
C ASP A 162 8.69 -2.75 -3.30
N GLN A 163 8.38 -1.67 -4.01
CA GLN A 163 9.39 -0.80 -4.60
C GLN A 163 9.96 0.17 -3.56
N HIS A 164 9.12 1.06 -3.05
CA HIS A 164 9.55 2.25 -2.32
C HIS A 164 9.72 2.01 -0.83
N GLY A 165 8.86 1.21 -0.19
CA GLY A 165 9.00 0.84 1.22
C GLY A 165 10.29 0.08 1.47
N THR A 166 10.57 -0.93 0.65
CA THR A 166 11.83 -1.71 0.72
C THR A 166 13.04 -0.80 0.45
N ALA A 167 12.98 0.08 -0.53
CA ALA A 167 14.07 1.02 -0.82
C ALA A 167 14.35 1.95 0.36
N ILE A 168 13.30 2.52 0.97
CA ILE A 168 13.41 3.44 2.12
C ILE A 168 14.09 2.75 3.30
N ILE A 169 13.61 1.57 3.71
CA ILE A 169 14.17 0.88 4.88
C ILE A 169 15.60 0.39 4.63
N SER A 170 15.89 -0.11 3.42
CA SER A 170 17.24 -0.54 3.06
C SER A 170 18.21 0.64 2.96
N GLY A 171 17.76 1.78 2.43
CA GLY A 171 18.52 3.03 2.39
C GLY A 171 18.86 3.55 3.79
N ALA A 172 17.89 3.54 4.70
CA ALA A 172 18.11 3.88 6.11
C ALA A 172 19.14 2.94 6.77
N GLY A 173 19.03 1.64 6.50
CA GLY A 173 20.00 0.64 6.96
C GLY A 173 21.41 0.90 6.40
N LEU A 174 21.51 1.22 5.11
CA LEU A 174 22.78 1.53 4.45
C LEU A 174 23.46 2.77 5.05
N ILE A 175 22.71 3.84 5.27
CA ILE A 175 23.20 5.08 5.91
C ILE A 175 23.76 4.77 7.30
N ASN A 176 23.03 4.04 8.12
CA ASN A 176 23.46 3.67 9.47
C ASN A 176 24.69 2.73 9.44
N ALA A 177 24.73 1.78 8.51
CA ALA A 177 25.90 0.90 8.33
C ALA A 177 27.15 1.70 7.92
N CYS A 178 27.00 2.68 7.03
CA CYS A 178 28.09 3.58 6.66
C CYS A 178 28.60 4.39 7.85
N TYR A 179 27.68 4.91 8.68
CA TYR A 179 28.03 5.65 9.89
C TYR A 179 28.82 4.79 10.88
N LEU A 180 28.34 3.59 11.18
CA LEU A 180 29.02 2.66 12.09
C LEU A 180 30.38 2.19 11.56
N ALA A 181 30.48 1.91 10.26
CA ALA A 181 31.71 1.47 9.61
C ALA A 181 32.69 2.62 9.31
N LYS A 182 32.29 3.87 9.59
CA LYS A 182 33.06 5.10 9.23
C LYS A 182 33.43 5.15 7.74
N LYS A 183 32.53 4.71 6.87
CA LYS A 183 32.68 4.72 5.43
C LYS A 183 31.75 5.76 4.80
N LYS A 184 32.17 6.32 3.67
CA LYS A 184 31.30 7.15 2.84
C LYS A 184 30.60 6.28 1.82
N ILE A 185 29.34 6.59 1.51
CA ILE A 185 28.52 5.80 0.58
C ILE A 185 29.13 5.75 -0.83
N GLU A 186 29.78 6.82 -1.27
CA GLU A 186 30.48 6.92 -2.54
C GLU A 186 31.68 5.95 -2.70
N ASN A 187 32.16 5.40 -1.59
CA ASN A 187 33.28 4.45 -1.54
C ASN A 187 32.84 3.01 -1.32
N LEU A 188 31.53 2.75 -1.33
CA LEU A 188 31.03 1.39 -1.19
C LEU A 188 31.05 0.65 -2.53
N LYS A 189 31.31 -0.63 -2.47
CA LYS A 189 31.03 -1.59 -3.53
C LYS A 189 29.73 -2.32 -3.20
N ILE A 190 28.69 -2.05 -3.98
CA ILE A 190 27.35 -2.60 -3.81
C ILE A 190 27.11 -3.59 -4.96
N VAL A 191 26.72 -4.81 -4.62
CA VAL A 191 26.34 -5.82 -5.60
C VAL A 191 24.85 -6.08 -5.42
N VAL A 192 24.07 -5.91 -6.49
CA VAL A 192 22.64 -6.20 -6.53
C VAL A 192 22.45 -7.49 -7.34
N ASN A 193 21.89 -8.51 -6.71
CA ASN A 193 21.56 -9.78 -7.36
C ASN A 193 20.05 -9.90 -7.49
N GLY A 194 19.55 -9.76 -8.71
CA GLY A 194 18.13 -9.72 -9.06
C GLY A 194 17.68 -8.40 -9.64
N ALA A 195 16.54 -8.42 -10.37
CA ALA A 195 15.96 -7.27 -11.05
C ALA A 195 14.44 -7.14 -10.78
N GLY A 196 13.98 -7.62 -9.62
CA GLY A 196 12.58 -7.46 -9.20
C GLY A 196 12.26 -6.02 -8.76
N ALA A 197 11.01 -5.79 -8.38
CA ALA A 197 10.50 -4.47 -7.98
C ALA A 197 11.37 -3.78 -6.92
N SER A 198 11.71 -4.50 -5.85
CA SER A 198 12.55 -3.98 -4.75
C SER A 198 14.00 -3.72 -5.17
N ALA A 199 14.62 -4.64 -5.93
CA ALA A 199 16.02 -4.53 -6.31
C ALA A 199 16.27 -3.28 -7.16
N VAL A 200 15.42 -3.03 -8.15
CA VAL A 200 15.49 -1.86 -9.03
C VAL A 200 15.33 -0.56 -8.22
N SER A 201 14.36 -0.51 -7.33
CA SER A 201 14.09 0.70 -6.51
C SER A 201 15.18 0.95 -5.48
N CYS A 202 15.72 -0.09 -4.84
CA CYS A 202 16.87 0.02 -3.95
C CYS A 202 18.09 0.57 -4.68
N ALA A 203 18.41 0.03 -5.87
CA ALA A 203 19.55 0.51 -6.65
C ALA A 203 19.39 1.98 -7.03
N LYS A 204 18.20 2.40 -7.48
CA LYS A 204 17.91 3.82 -7.78
C LYS A 204 18.11 4.70 -6.54
N LEU A 205 17.62 4.29 -5.38
CA LEU A 205 17.78 5.06 -4.14
C LEU A 205 19.25 5.15 -3.71
N TYR A 206 20.01 4.06 -3.80
CA TYR A 206 21.44 4.07 -3.43
C TYR A 206 22.24 5.02 -4.31
N LEU A 207 21.95 5.08 -5.61
CA LEU A 207 22.55 6.06 -6.52
C LEU A 207 22.17 7.50 -6.12
N ALA A 208 20.90 7.75 -5.78
CA ALA A 208 20.44 9.06 -5.31
C ALA A 208 21.08 9.47 -3.98
N LEU A 209 21.41 8.51 -3.11
CA LEU A 209 22.15 8.73 -1.86
C LEU A 209 23.66 8.96 -2.06
N GLY A 210 24.17 8.80 -3.28
CA GLY A 210 25.57 9.09 -3.63
C GLY A 210 26.44 7.86 -3.89
N ALA A 211 25.88 6.66 -3.97
CA ALA A 211 26.63 5.49 -4.44
C ALA A 211 27.07 5.72 -5.90
N LYS A 212 28.29 5.29 -6.23
CA LYS A 212 28.78 5.41 -7.61
C LYS A 212 28.18 4.30 -8.48
N ARG A 213 27.75 4.67 -9.68
CA ARG A 213 27.32 3.68 -10.68
C ARG A 213 28.53 2.82 -11.06
N SER A 214 28.41 1.50 -10.91
CA SER A 214 29.32 0.54 -11.52
C SER A 214 28.73 0.03 -12.83
N GLU A 215 29.56 -0.52 -13.70
CA GLU A 215 29.14 -1.11 -14.96
C GLU A 215 28.25 -2.32 -14.70
N GLU A 216 27.18 -2.46 -15.50
CA GLU A 216 26.35 -3.66 -15.50
C GLU A 216 27.17 -4.83 -16.07
N HIS A 217 27.39 -5.84 -15.27
CA HIS A 217 27.77 -7.15 -15.78
C HIS A 217 26.48 -7.96 -15.98
N THR A 218 25.92 -7.94 -17.18
CA THR A 218 24.97 -8.94 -17.60
C THR A 218 25.74 -10.23 -17.81
N SER A 219 25.55 -11.22 -16.95
CA SER A 219 25.88 -12.60 -17.30
C SER A 219 24.92 -13.03 -18.41
N GLU A 220 25.44 -13.41 -19.58
CA GLU A 220 24.73 -14.14 -20.61
C GLU A 220 24.06 -15.40 -20.06
#